data_72cab6c636f9cc1cb4d5d31b4bc3bac3
#
_entry.id   72cab6c636f9cc1cb4d5d31b4bc3bac3
#
_cell.length_a   1.000
_cell.length_b   1.000
_cell.length_c   1.000
_cell.angle_alpha   90.00
_cell.angle_beta   90.00
_cell.angle_gamma   90.00
#
_symmetry.space_group_name_H-M   'P 1'
#
loop_
_entity.id
_entity.type
_entity.pdbx_description
1 polymer ?
#
loop_
_entity_poly.entity_id
_entity_poly.type
_entity_poly.pdbx_seq_one_letter_code
_entity_poly.pdbx_strand_id
1 'polypeptide(L)'
;TYKTESPENIVMLTTNYPFSRHNYVDTSIYSMFLFGSESIDSVIMDNSVFYYHDGSGIKPWVDIYIRKEREDIYIRRGGISVFNKELLKNEKDIISQKMGHVIVDKISSFEIRSKEDLAIADFIASKLINEKKNV
;
A
#
# COMPACT_ATOMS: atom_id res chain seq x y z
N THR A 1 -36.67 -13.38 -1.89
CA THR A 1 -36.16 -12.02 -1.59
C THR A 1 -34.77 -12.17 -1.06
N TYR A 2 -33.76 -11.94 -1.93
CA TYR A 2 -32.36 -11.81 -1.49
C TYR A 2 -32.26 -10.52 -0.66
N LYS A 3 -32.09 -10.66 0.66
CA LYS A 3 -31.62 -9.55 1.49
C LYS A 3 -30.18 -9.29 1.06
N THR A 4 -29.95 -8.24 0.30
CA THR A 4 -28.61 -7.70 0.07
C THR A 4 -28.17 -7.12 1.42
N GLU A 5 -27.41 -7.90 2.18
CA GLU A 5 -26.73 -7.36 3.36
C GLU A 5 -25.75 -6.30 2.88
N SER A 6 -25.85 -5.12 3.43
CA SER A 6 -24.91 -4.04 3.15
C SER A 6 -23.51 -4.47 3.61
N PRO A 7 -22.47 -4.42 2.78
CA PRO A 7 -21.12 -4.85 3.18
C PRO A 7 -20.65 -4.03 4.39
N GLU A 8 -19.96 -4.66 5.31
CA GLU A 8 -19.38 -4.00 6.48
C GLU A 8 -18.05 -3.32 6.14
N ASN A 9 -17.28 -3.92 5.24
CA ASN A 9 -15.99 -3.44 4.80
C ASN A 9 -15.96 -3.21 3.29
N ILE A 10 -15.20 -2.24 2.87
CA ILE A 10 -15.01 -1.85 1.48
C ILE A 10 -13.54 -2.05 1.14
N VAL A 11 -13.30 -2.74 0.02
CA VAL A 11 -11.97 -2.91 -0.55
C VAL A 11 -11.85 -2.01 -1.78
N MET A 12 -10.90 -1.10 -1.76
CA MET A 12 -10.56 -0.24 -2.88
C MET A 12 -9.25 -0.72 -3.50
N LEU A 13 -9.29 -1.03 -4.79
CA LEU A 13 -8.12 -1.42 -5.57
C LEU A 13 -7.80 -0.34 -6.59
N THR A 14 -6.53 0.06 -6.64
CA THR A 14 -6.04 1.04 -7.60
C THR A 14 -5.49 0.30 -8.83
N THR A 15 -5.98 0.64 -10.02
CA THR A 15 -5.73 -0.12 -11.26
C THR A 15 -4.33 0.03 -11.85
N ASN A 16 -3.55 1.00 -11.40
CA ASN A 16 -2.18 1.24 -11.85
C ASN A 16 -1.11 0.37 -11.16
N TYR A 17 -1.54 -0.63 -10.36
CA TYR A 17 -0.67 -1.66 -9.76
C TYR A 17 -0.94 -3.03 -10.39
N PRO A 18 -0.37 -3.34 -11.57
CA PRO A 18 -0.75 -4.51 -12.37
C PRO A 18 -0.35 -5.85 -11.76
N PHE A 19 0.57 -5.84 -10.80
CA PHE A 19 1.10 -7.04 -10.17
C PHE A 19 0.59 -7.25 -8.74
N SER A 20 -0.45 -6.52 -8.34
CA SER A 20 -1.10 -6.71 -7.05
C SER A 20 -1.66 -8.13 -6.95
N ARG A 21 -1.46 -8.78 -5.79
CA ARG A 21 -1.87 -10.18 -5.56
C ARG A 21 -3.09 -10.24 -4.65
N HIS A 22 -3.98 -11.18 -4.96
CA HIS A 22 -5.21 -11.39 -4.18
C HIS A 22 -4.95 -11.71 -2.69
N ASN A 23 -3.85 -12.43 -2.38
CA ASN A 23 -3.52 -12.78 -1.00
C ASN A 23 -3.26 -11.54 -0.11
N TYR A 24 -2.82 -10.42 -0.66
CA TYR A 24 -2.68 -9.17 0.10
C TYR A 24 -4.04 -8.55 0.45
N VAL A 25 -5.04 -8.73 -0.41
CA VAL A 25 -6.42 -8.32 -0.12
C VAL A 25 -6.95 -9.13 1.06
N ASP A 26 -6.80 -10.45 1.01
CA ASP A 26 -7.25 -11.36 2.07
C ASP A 26 -6.51 -11.06 3.39
N THR A 27 -5.19 -10.86 3.32
CA THR A 27 -4.38 -10.48 4.49
C THR A 27 -4.83 -9.14 5.07
N SER A 28 -5.15 -8.15 4.24
CA SER A 28 -5.63 -6.84 4.69
C SER A 28 -6.95 -6.96 5.44
N ILE A 29 -7.91 -7.70 4.90
CA ILE A 29 -9.20 -7.94 5.54
C ILE A 29 -9.01 -8.68 6.87
N TYR A 30 -8.18 -9.73 6.87
CA TYR A 30 -7.91 -10.51 8.07
C TYR A 30 -7.22 -9.69 9.16
N SER A 31 -6.23 -8.89 8.78
CA SER A 31 -5.50 -8.00 9.70
C SER A 31 -6.43 -6.96 10.33
N MET A 32 -7.38 -6.45 9.55
CA MET A 32 -8.38 -5.50 10.05
C MET A 32 -9.19 -6.09 11.21
N PHE A 33 -9.63 -7.35 11.09
CA PHE A 33 -10.33 -8.05 12.15
C PHE A 33 -9.43 -8.37 13.34
N LEU A 34 -8.22 -8.87 13.06
CA LEU A 34 -7.29 -9.33 14.10
C LEU A 34 -6.83 -8.20 15.02
N PHE A 35 -6.55 -7.03 14.45
CA PHE A 35 -6.02 -5.88 15.18
C PHE A 35 -7.09 -4.84 15.54
N GLY A 36 -8.34 -5.05 15.15
CA GLY A 36 -9.43 -4.10 15.37
C GLY A 36 -9.18 -2.75 14.72
N SER A 37 -8.52 -2.75 13.55
CA SER A 37 -8.26 -1.56 12.77
C SER A 37 -9.52 -1.13 12.02
N GLU A 38 -9.71 0.18 11.84
CA GLU A 38 -10.83 0.73 11.08
C GLU A 38 -10.49 0.85 9.58
N SER A 39 -9.20 0.92 9.28
CA SER A 39 -8.67 0.91 7.91
C SER A 39 -7.33 0.21 7.82
N ILE A 40 -7.00 -0.30 6.65
CA ILE A 40 -5.72 -0.91 6.29
C ILE A 40 -5.28 -0.35 4.95
N ASP A 41 -4.03 0.08 4.86
CA ASP A 41 -3.38 0.39 3.59
C ASP A 41 -2.22 -0.57 3.28
N SER A 42 -2.05 -0.88 2.00
CA SER A 42 -0.86 -1.58 1.55
C SER A 42 0.34 -0.62 1.50
N VAL A 43 1.47 -1.09 2.01
CA VAL A 43 2.69 -0.28 2.16
C VAL A 43 3.94 -1.07 1.78
N ILE A 44 5.02 -0.36 1.52
CA ILE A 44 6.37 -0.90 1.51
C ILE A 44 7.19 -0.21 2.61
N MET A 45 8.14 -0.93 3.18
CA MET A 45 9.15 -0.32 4.05
C MET A 45 10.14 0.46 3.19
N ASP A 46 10.46 1.68 3.57
CA ASP A 46 11.45 2.52 2.91
C ASP A 46 12.58 2.91 3.86
N ASN A 47 13.79 2.54 3.47
CA ASN A 47 15.00 2.88 4.21
C ASN A 47 15.72 4.10 3.63
N SER A 48 15.09 4.82 2.71
CA SER A 48 15.64 6.04 2.10
C SER A 48 15.78 7.15 3.13
N VAL A 49 16.73 8.03 2.88
CA VAL A 49 16.89 9.25 3.64
C VAL A 49 16.05 10.34 2.99
N PHE A 50 15.08 10.86 3.72
CA PHE A 50 14.24 11.95 3.24
C PHE A 50 14.82 13.28 3.65
N TYR A 51 14.77 14.24 2.73
CA TYR A 51 15.18 15.62 2.96
C TYR A 51 13.99 16.55 2.73
N TYR A 52 13.96 17.65 3.46
CA TYR A 52 13.06 18.76 3.20
C TYR A 52 13.85 20.03 2.95
N HIS A 53 13.27 20.99 2.26
CA HIS A 53 13.87 22.31 2.03
C HIS A 53 13.33 23.31 3.04
N ASP A 54 14.21 23.93 3.83
CA ASP A 54 13.84 24.88 4.89
C ASP A 54 13.89 26.37 4.47
N GLY A 55 14.10 26.63 3.18
CA GLY A 55 14.28 27.97 2.63
C GLY A 55 15.75 28.36 2.42
N SER A 56 16.68 27.79 3.15
CA SER A 56 18.13 28.03 3.02
C SER A 56 18.88 26.87 2.37
N GLY A 57 18.30 25.68 2.32
CA GLY A 57 18.90 24.48 1.78
C GLY A 57 18.09 23.23 2.15
N ILE A 58 18.66 22.05 1.86
CA ILE A 58 18.05 20.78 2.21
C ILE A 58 18.54 20.27 3.56
N LYS A 59 17.62 19.78 4.37
CA LYS A 59 17.89 19.15 5.67
C LYS A 59 17.28 17.77 5.71
N PRO A 60 17.93 16.77 6.37
CA PRO A 60 17.33 15.46 6.56
C PRO A 60 16.08 15.59 7.45
N TRP A 61 15.01 14.87 7.05
CA TRP A 61 13.76 14.83 7.82
C TRP A 61 13.95 14.21 9.20
N VAL A 62 14.82 13.19 9.29
CA VAL A 62 15.16 12.49 10.53
C VAL A 62 16.67 12.54 10.71
N ASP A 63 17.13 12.70 11.96
CA ASP A 63 18.56 12.76 12.28
C ASP A 63 19.26 11.45 11.88
N ILE A 64 20.14 11.54 10.88
CA ILE A 64 20.75 10.37 10.21
C ILE A 64 21.74 9.65 11.14
N TYR A 65 22.18 10.30 12.20
CA TYR A 65 23.28 9.84 13.04
C TYR A 65 22.87 8.70 14.01
N ILE A 66 21.59 8.43 14.20
CA ILE A 66 21.11 7.41 15.15
C ILE A 66 20.44 6.26 14.36
N ARG A 67 21.24 5.52 13.58
CA ARG A 67 20.76 4.37 12.80
C ARG A 67 20.11 3.24 13.61
N LYS A 68 20.34 3.17 14.91
CA LYS A 68 19.81 2.11 15.79
C LYS A 68 18.42 2.40 16.37
N GLU A 69 17.98 3.65 16.36
CA GLU A 69 16.70 4.10 16.92
C GLU A 69 15.76 4.70 15.88
N ARG A 70 16.05 4.45 14.60
CA ARG A 70 15.23 4.97 13.51
C ARG A 70 13.91 4.23 13.48
N GLU A 71 12.81 4.96 13.57
CA GLU A 71 11.48 4.44 13.30
C GLU A 71 11.39 3.94 11.86
N ASP A 72 10.72 2.81 11.64
CA ASP A 72 10.47 2.30 10.30
C ASP A 72 9.56 3.27 9.56
N ILE A 73 9.98 3.69 8.37
CA ILE A 73 9.20 4.54 7.49
C ILE A 73 8.50 3.66 6.47
N TYR A 74 7.20 3.87 6.32
CA TYR A 74 6.37 3.15 5.36
C TYR A 74 5.86 4.11 4.30
N ILE A 75 5.90 3.66 3.05
CA ILE A 75 5.30 4.38 1.92
C ILE A 75 4.07 3.60 1.47
N ARG A 76 2.94 4.29 1.30
CA ARG A 76 1.74 3.72 0.73
C ARG A 76 2.00 3.27 -0.70
N ARG A 77 1.92 1.97 -0.95
CA ARG A 77 2.16 1.31 -2.24
C ARG A 77 1.31 0.03 -2.34
N GLY A 78 1.18 -0.51 -3.58
CA GLY A 78 0.47 -1.76 -3.81
C GLY A 78 -1.02 -1.59 -4.13
N GLY A 79 -1.56 -0.39 -3.96
CA GLY A 79 -2.88 0.00 -4.43
C GLY A 79 -4.06 -0.69 -3.74
N ILE A 80 -3.86 -1.23 -2.53
CA ILE A 80 -4.90 -1.88 -1.74
C ILE A 80 -5.22 -1.01 -0.53
N SER A 81 -6.49 -0.66 -0.37
CA SER A 81 -7.02 -0.03 0.84
C SER A 81 -8.28 -0.74 1.25
N VAL A 82 -8.37 -1.11 2.52
CA VAL A 82 -9.57 -1.69 3.12
C VAL A 82 -10.03 -0.77 4.24
N PHE A 83 -11.30 -0.50 4.32
CA PHE A 83 -11.86 0.36 5.36
C PHE A 83 -13.30 -0.03 5.71
N ASN A 84 -13.67 0.23 6.95
CA ASN A 84 -15.04 0.07 7.41
C ASN A 84 -15.95 1.10 6.71
N LYS A 85 -17.14 0.67 6.29
CA LYS A 85 -18.10 1.55 5.62
C LYS A 85 -18.49 2.79 6.43
N GLU A 86 -18.40 2.72 7.76
CA GLU A 86 -18.74 3.84 8.63
C GLU A 86 -17.79 5.03 8.44
N LEU A 87 -16.52 4.77 8.05
CA LEU A 87 -15.56 5.84 7.71
C LEU A 87 -15.99 6.68 6.52
N LEU A 88 -16.74 6.08 5.57
CA LEU A 88 -17.24 6.83 4.41
C LEU A 88 -18.38 7.80 4.75
N LYS A 89 -19.06 7.60 5.87
CA LYS A 89 -20.17 8.48 6.30
C LYS A 89 -19.64 9.80 6.88
N ASN A 90 -18.40 9.79 7.36
CA ASN A 90 -17.75 10.93 7.95
C ASN A 90 -16.76 11.50 6.94
N GLU A 91 -17.20 12.43 6.08
CA GLU A 91 -16.41 13.04 4.99
C GLU A 91 -15.05 13.63 5.43
N LYS A 92 -14.82 13.78 6.73
CA LYS A 92 -13.62 14.42 7.29
C LYS A 92 -12.50 13.45 7.69
N ASP A 93 -12.77 12.15 7.84
CA ASP A 93 -11.83 11.23 8.48
C ASP A 93 -11.63 9.93 7.68
N ILE A 94 -11.22 10.05 6.41
CA ILE A 94 -10.72 8.87 5.65
C ILE A 94 -9.42 8.34 6.27
N ILE A 95 -8.71 9.15 7.03
CA ILE A 95 -7.56 8.74 7.84
C ILE A 95 -8.06 8.42 9.25
N SER A 96 -8.36 7.15 9.48
CA SER A 96 -8.76 6.65 10.78
C SER A 96 -7.62 6.78 11.80
N GLN A 97 -7.96 7.05 13.07
CA GLN A 97 -7.01 7.02 14.17
C GLN A 97 -6.47 5.59 14.45
N LYS A 98 -7.19 4.56 13.97
CA LYS A 98 -6.82 3.14 14.07
C LYS A 98 -6.49 2.56 12.70
N MET A 99 -5.52 3.16 12.02
CA MET A 99 -5.04 2.69 10.75
C MET A 99 -4.02 1.58 10.94
N GLY A 100 -4.23 0.45 10.30
CA GLY A 100 -3.26 -0.63 10.17
C GLY A 100 -2.62 -0.65 8.79
N HIS A 101 -1.71 -1.60 8.56
CA HIS A 101 -1.04 -1.74 7.29
C HIS A 101 -0.76 -3.20 6.93
N VAL A 102 -0.56 -3.46 5.65
CA VAL A 102 -0.02 -4.72 5.13
C VAL A 102 1.21 -4.41 4.26
N ILE A 103 2.31 -5.11 4.53
CA ILE A 103 3.54 -4.94 3.75
C ILE A 103 3.44 -5.81 2.50
N VAL A 104 3.58 -5.19 1.33
CA VAL A 104 3.58 -5.87 0.03
C VAL A 104 5.00 -6.01 -0.53
N ASP A 105 5.21 -7.00 -1.39
CA ASP A 105 6.49 -7.20 -2.05
C ASP A 105 6.79 -6.12 -3.11
N LYS A 106 8.05 -6.04 -3.52
CA LYS A 106 8.55 -5.03 -4.46
C LYS A 106 7.84 -5.07 -5.82
N ILE A 107 7.49 -6.25 -6.31
CA ILE A 107 6.81 -6.40 -7.61
C ILE A 107 5.36 -5.95 -7.49
N SER A 108 4.66 -6.38 -6.44
CA SER A 108 3.28 -5.96 -6.17
C SER A 108 3.15 -4.47 -5.88
N SER A 109 4.24 -3.82 -5.45
CA SER A 109 4.28 -2.38 -5.20
C SER A 109 4.63 -1.54 -6.43
N PHE A 110 4.89 -2.19 -7.60
CA PHE A 110 5.23 -1.47 -8.82
C PHE A 110 4.01 -0.73 -9.38
N GLU A 111 4.16 0.57 -9.55
CA GLU A 111 3.11 1.47 -9.99
C GLU A 111 3.40 2.02 -11.38
N ILE A 112 2.44 1.95 -12.29
CA ILE A 112 2.52 2.54 -13.62
C ILE A 112 2.01 3.99 -13.55
N ARG A 113 2.91 4.95 -13.75
CA ARG A 113 2.61 6.40 -13.79
C ARG A 113 2.99 7.03 -15.11
N SER A 114 3.86 6.38 -15.89
CA SER A 114 4.41 6.89 -17.14
C SER A 114 4.44 5.82 -18.22
N LYS A 115 4.79 6.20 -19.44
CA LYS A 115 5.01 5.26 -20.54
C LYS A 115 6.25 4.39 -20.30
N GLU A 116 7.24 4.93 -19.65
CA GLU A 116 8.47 4.23 -19.25
C GLU A 116 8.15 3.15 -18.23
N ASP A 117 7.29 3.45 -17.24
CA ASP A 117 6.82 2.44 -16.28
C ASP A 117 6.04 1.32 -16.97
N LEU A 118 5.24 1.64 -17.99
CA LEU A 118 4.53 0.63 -18.76
C LEU A 118 5.49 -0.32 -19.49
N ALA A 119 6.56 0.19 -20.08
CA ALA A 119 7.58 -0.64 -20.73
C ALA A 119 8.30 -1.55 -19.71
N ILE A 120 8.57 -1.04 -18.50
CA ILE A 120 9.13 -1.84 -17.42
C ILE A 120 8.12 -2.91 -16.97
N ALA A 121 6.84 -2.57 -16.86
CA ALA A 121 5.78 -3.53 -16.50
C ALA A 121 5.69 -4.67 -17.54
N ASP A 122 5.75 -4.38 -18.83
CA ASP A 122 5.75 -5.38 -19.91
C ASP A 122 6.94 -6.34 -19.77
N PHE A 123 8.12 -5.81 -19.46
CA PHE A 123 9.30 -6.65 -19.22
C PHE A 123 9.11 -7.56 -18.00
N ILE A 124 8.61 -7.04 -16.89
CA ILE A 124 8.34 -7.84 -15.68
C ILE A 124 7.30 -8.91 -15.99
N ALA A 125 6.19 -8.57 -16.66
CA ALA A 125 5.13 -9.51 -17.02
C ALA A 125 5.65 -10.65 -17.89
N SER A 126 6.49 -10.36 -18.89
CA SER A 126 7.08 -11.37 -19.77
C SER A 126 7.98 -12.36 -19.01
N LYS A 127 8.72 -11.90 -18.01
CA LYS A 127 9.54 -12.75 -17.13
C LYS A 127 8.68 -13.66 -16.27
N LEU A 128 7.66 -13.12 -15.61
CA LEU A 128 6.74 -13.89 -14.75
C LEU A 128 5.97 -14.96 -15.52
N ILE A 129 5.59 -14.69 -16.79
CA ILE A 129 4.92 -15.67 -17.64
C ILE A 129 5.88 -16.80 -18.02
N ASN A 130 7.13 -16.49 -18.34
CA ASN A 130 8.13 -17.49 -18.73
C ASN A 130 8.52 -18.39 -17.55
N GLU A 131 8.62 -17.85 -16.35
CA GLU A 131 8.88 -18.65 -15.14
C GLU A 131 7.76 -19.67 -14.88
N LYS A 132 6.49 -19.28 -15.07
CA LYS A 132 5.35 -20.20 -14.91
C LYS A 132 5.27 -21.31 -15.97
N LYS A 133 5.88 -21.13 -17.15
CA LYS A 133 5.91 -22.16 -18.21
C LYS A 133 7.00 -23.21 -18.00
N ASN A 134 7.99 -22.91 -17.15
CA ASN A 134 9.13 -23.78 -16.89
C ASN A 134 8.98 -24.62 -15.61
N VAL A 135 7.82 -24.56 -14.98
CA VAL A 135 7.39 -25.40 -13.83
C VAL A 135 6.28 -26.36 -14.29
#